data_275edcaafd872c1ad8b4d69d5f80918c
#
_entry.id   275edcaafd872c1ad8b4d69d5f80918c
#
_cell.length_a   1.000
_cell.length_b   1.000
_cell.length_c   1.000
_cell.angle_alpha   90.00
_cell.angle_beta   90.00
_cell.angle_gamma   90.00
#
_symmetry.space_group_name_H-M   'P 1'
#
loop_
_entity.id
_entity.type
_entity.pdbx_description
1 polymer ?
#
loop_
_entity_poly.entity_id
_entity_poly.type
_entity_poly.pdbx_seq_one_letter_code
_entity_poly.pdbx_strand_id
1 'polypeptide(L)'
;MEAIGKSASVDLYFHNYNRKVFETLINESNNKYTSYVIMSGKFEGVEPLLTGLSGNVYLLDHFHPELKGKFSSVAQNFEKDTYEALVYGLEYLRKYRRIIMVQKDVKEPVERNTGLRIFCTDYDFVHHYIGTTRNRTIKEGDVFMVVSDRDLVDLLKQAALQQFTPGKEFGIISYNDTPLKEILAGGITTLSTDFNQMGKTMASLLNKKSIETIENPWNLNIRKSL
;
A
#
# COMPACT_ATOMS: atom_id res chain seq x y z
N MET A 1 -2.21 18.34 1.26
CA MET A 1 -2.69 19.67 1.73
C MET A 1 -1.66 20.77 1.47
N GLU A 2 -0.41 20.64 1.92
CA GLU A 2 0.63 21.65 1.71
C GLU A 2 0.87 22.03 0.25
N ALA A 3 0.82 21.05 -0.67
CA ALA A 3 1.07 21.26 -2.10
C ALA A 3 -0.04 21.99 -2.86
N ILE A 4 -1.25 22.09 -2.29
CA ILE A 4 -2.39 22.78 -2.93
C ILE A 4 -2.41 24.27 -2.56
N GLY A 5 -1.68 24.66 -1.51
CA GLY A 5 -1.57 26.02 -1.02
C GLY A 5 -2.79 26.48 -0.21
N LYS A 6 -2.71 27.74 0.33
CA LYS A 6 -3.72 28.30 1.23
C LYS A 6 -5.02 28.75 0.54
N SER A 7 -5.07 28.70 -0.80
CA SER A 7 -6.22 29.20 -1.60
C SER A 7 -7.30 28.16 -1.85
N ALA A 8 -7.09 26.90 -1.44
CA ALA A 8 -8.05 25.82 -1.64
C ALA A 8 -8.63 25.36 -0.30
N SER A 9 -9.95 25.21 -0.23
CA SER A 9 -10.64 24.49 0.83
C SER A 9 -10.73 23.01 0.46
N VAL A 10 -10.47 22.13 1.44
CA VAL A 10 -10.51 20.66 1.22
C VAL A 10 -11.36 20.04 2.31
N ASP A 11 -12.41 19.35 1.90
CA ASP A 11 -13.25 18.53 2.76
C ASP A 11 -12.90 17.05 2.56
N LEU A 12 -12.84 16.31 3.68
CA LEU A 12 -12.51 14.88 3.67
C LEU A 12 -13.74 14.05 4.05
N TYR A 13 -14.02 13.03 3.23
CA TYR A 13 -15.09 12.09 3.44
C TYR A 13 -14.56 10.66 3.50
N PHE A 14 -15.06 9.85 4.44
CA PHE A 14 -14.60 8.48 4.65
C PHE A 14 -15.71 7.48 4.39
N HIS A 15 -15.57 6.67 3.36
CA HIS A 15 -16.53 5.61 3.02
C HIS A 15 -16.22 4.26 3.68
N ASN A 16 -15.05 4.11 4.34
CA ASN A 16 -14.64 2.90 5.07
C ASN A 16 -14.80 1.59 4.28
N TYR A 17 -14.52 1.63 2.96
CA TYR A 17 -14.73 0.52 2.02
C TYR A 17 -16.19 0.02 1.97
N ASN A 18 -17.17 0.83 2.36
CA ASN A 18 -18.58 0.54 2.24
C ASN A 18 -19.13 1.15 0.95
N ARG A 19 -19.53 0.29 0.01
CA ARG A 19 -20.03 0.69 -1.31
C ARG A 19 -21.22 1.66 -1.22
N LYS A 20 -22.20 1.39 -0.35
CA LYS A 20 -23.40 2.23 -0.20
C LYS A 20 -23.02 3.61 0.32
N VAL A 21 -22.14 3.67 1.32
CA VAL A 21 -21.63 4.95 1.86
C VAL A 21 -20.88 5.72 0.78
N PHE A 22 -20.04 5.05 0.00
CA PHE A 22 -19.31 5.65 -1.12
C PHE A 22 -20.28 6.31 -2.12
N GLU A 23 -21.30 5.55 -2.60
CA GLU A 23 -22.30 6.06 -3.55
C GLU A 23 -23.10 7.25 -2.98
N THR A 24 -23.49 7.17 -1.70
CA THR A 24 -24.17 8.27 -1.02
C THR A 24 -23.29 9.52 -0.98
N LEU A 25 -22.04 9.39 -0.55
CA LEU A 25 -21.11 10.51 -0.46
C LEU A 25 -20.85 11.17 -1.82
N ILE A 26 -20.70 10.38 -2.89
CA ILE A 26 -20.52 10.90 -4.25
C ILE A 26 -21.77 11.70 -4.68
N ASN A 27 -22.97 11.13 -4.51
CA ASN A 27 -24.22 11.78 -4.92
C ASN A 27 -24.48 13.06 -4.12
N GLU A 28 -24.28 13.03 -2.80
CA GLU A 28 -24.52 14.19 -1.93
C GLU A 28 -23.46 15.29 -2.12
N SER A 29 -22.25 14.95 -2.57
CA SER A 29 -21.19 15.95 -2.82
C SER A 29 -21.27 16.55 -4.22
N ASN A 30 -22.09 16.03 -5.13
CA ASN A 30 -22.22 16.56 -6.48
C ASN A 30 -22.63 18.05 -6.47
N ASN A 31 -22.10 18.85 -7.35
CA ASN A 31 -22.28 20.31 -7.43
C ASN A 31 -21.71 21.14 -6.25
N LYS A 32 -20.96 20.51 -5.32
CA LYS A 32 -20.40 21.24 -4.19
C LYS A 32 -18.93 21.65 -4.37
N TYR A 33 -18.21 20.96 -5.27
CA TYR A 33 -16.77 21.11 -5.44
C TYR A 33 -16.38 21.28 -6.89
N THR A 34 -15.29 22.01 -7.11
CA THR A 34 -14.68 22.15 -8.44
C THR A 34 -13.85 20.94 -8.84
N SER A 35 -13.37 20.18 -7.84
CA SER A 35 -12.54 18.98 -8.05
C SER A 35 -12.83 17.93 -7.00
N TYR A 36 -12.81 16.66 -7.44
CA TYR A 36 -13.02 15.47 -6.60
C TYR A 36 -11.80 14.57 -6.74
N VAL A 37 -11.10 14.32 -5.64
CA VAL A 37 -10.02 13.33 -5.56
C VAL A 37 -10.57 12.10 -4.87
N ILE A 38 -10.65 10.99 -5.59
CA ILE A 38 -11.43 9.82 -5.18
C ILE A 38 -10.51 8.60 -5.03
N MET A 39 -10.54 7.99 -3.85
CA MET A 39 -9.96 6.69 -3.56
C MET A 39 -11.09 5.66 -3.57
N SER A 40 -11.42 5.12 -4.73
CA SER A 40 -12.52 4.16 -4.87
C SER A 40 -12.20 2.75 -4.39
N GLY A 41 -10.93 2.48 -4.05
CA GLY A 41 -10.49 1.14 -3.69
C GLY A 41 -10.77 0.15 -4.82
N LYS A 42 -11.34 -1.01 -4.46
CA LYS A 42 -11.69 -2.08 -5.42
C LYS A 42 -13.15 -2.05 -5.88
N PHE A 43 -13.84 -0.93 -5.77
CA PHE A 43 -15.22 -0.85 -6.24
C PHE A 43 -15.28 -0.87 -7.76
N GLU A 44 -15.85 -1.91 -8.31
CA GLU A 44 -16.11 -2.06 -9.74
C GLU A 44 -17.35 -1.27 -10.18
N GLY A 45 -17.45 -0.93 -11.47
CA GLY A 45 -18.61 -0.26 -12.05
C GLY A 45 -18.87 1.14 -11.49
N VAL A 46 -17.83 1.84 -11.05
CA VAL A 46 -17.95 3.21 -10.50
C VAL A 46 -18.02 4.30 -11.58
N GLU A 47 -17.69 3.96 -12.82
CA GLU A 47 -17.61 4.93 -13.92
C GLU A 47 -18.85 5.80 -14.08
N PRO A 48 -20.10 5.26 -14.14
CA PRO A 48 -21.29 6.10 -14.32
C PRO A 48 -21.48 7.09 -13.18
N LEU A 49 -21.10 6.69 -11.97
CA LEU A 49 -21.19 7.53 -10.79
C LEU A 49 -20.18 8.69 -10.83
N LEU A 50 -18.97 8.40 -11.30
CA LEU A 50 -17.88 9.39 -11.39
C LEU A 50 -18.10 10.37 -12.56
N THR A 51 -18.56 9.88 -13.70
CA THR A 51 -18.88 10.73 -14.86
C THR A 51 -20.08 11.64 -14.63
N GLY A 52 -20.94 11.31 -13.69
CA GLY A 52 -22.09 12.13 -13.28
C GLY A 52 -21.72 13.33 -12.39
N LEU A 53 -20.48 13.43 -11.92
CA LEU A 53 -20.02 14.57 -11.11
C LEU A 53 -19.81 15.83 -11.97
N SER A 54 -20.25 16.98 -11.47
CA SER A 54 -20.18 18.26 -12.16
C SER A 54 -18.79 18.91 -12.20
N GLY A 55 -17.87 18.44 -11.34
CA GLY A 55 -16.49 18.94 -11.24
C GLY A 55 -15.47 18.01 -11.89
N ASN A 56 -14.20 18.40 -11.84
CA ASN A 56 -13.10 17.57 -12.33
C ASN A 56 -12.87 16.37 -11.40
N VAL A 57 -12.77 15.18 -11.98
CA VAL A 57 -12.58 13.93 -11.22
C VAL A 57 -11.16 13.42 -11.39
N TYR A 58 -10.54 13.06 -10.27
CA TYR A 58 -9.19 12.49 -10.19
C TYR A 58 -9.24 11.22 -9.36
N LEU A 59 -8.50 10.18 -9.77
CA LEU A 59 -8.41 8.92 -9.04
C LEU A 59 -7.08 8.84 -8.29
N LEU A 60 -7.12 8.30 -7.08
CA LEU A 60 -5.95 8.19 -6.23
C LEU A 60 -5.82 6.76 -5.68
N ASP A 61 -4.56 6.30 -5.54
CA ASP A 61 -4.15 5.08 -4.88
C ASP A 61 -4.37 3.80 -5.70
N HIS A 62 -5.60 3.40 -5.99
CA HIS A 62 -5.88 2.15 -6.72
C HIS A 62 -5.98 2.39 -8.22
N PHE A 63 -5.31 1.53 -9.00
CA PHE A 63 -5.39 1.58 -10.46
C PHE A 63 -6.65 0.88 -10.95
N HIS A 64 -7.40 1.56 -11.81
CA HIS A 64 -8.60 1.06 -12.46
C HIS A 64 -8.37 0.99 -13.98
N PRO A 65 -8.02 -0.18 -14.53
CA PRO A 65 -7.75 -0.31 -15.97
C PRO A 65 -8.89 0.18 -16.86
N GLU A 66 -10.13 -0.07 -16.45
CA GLU A 66 -11.36 0.33 -17.16
C GLU A 66 -11.60 1.84 -17.18
N LEU A 67 -10.96 2.59 -16.28
CA LEU A 67 -11.07 4.05 -16.18
C LEU A 67 -9.87 4.78 -16.80
N LYS A 68 -8.87 4.05 -17.30
CA LYS A 68 -7.68 4.62 -17.93
C LYS A 68 -8.08 5.50 -19.11
N GLY A 69 -7.53 6.73 -19.15
CA GLY A 69 -7.81 7.70 -20.20
C GLY A 69 -9.14 8.45 -20.04
N LYS A 70 -9.99 8.10 -19.05
CA LYS A 70 -11.22 8.84 -18.72
C LYS A 70 -11.01 9.85 -17.60
N PHE A 71 -10.17 9.51 -16.63
CA PHE A 71 -9.83 10.37 -15.51
C PHE A 71 -8.33 10.41 -15.31
N SER A 72 -7.81 11.54 -14.84
CA SER A 72 -6.43 11.61 -14.37
C SER A 72 -6.27 10.80 -13.09
N SER A 73 -5.17 10.07 -12.96
CA SER A 73 -4.92 9.23 -11.79
C SER A 73 -3.47 9.25 -11.34
N VAL A 74 -3.28 9.12 -10.03
CA VAL A 74 -2.00 8.74 -9.41
C VAL A 74 -2.23 7.42 -8.69
N ALA A 75 -1.65 6.34 -9.19
CA ALA A 75 -1.96 4.99 -8.74
C ALA A 75 -0.71 4.21 -8.36
N GLN A 76 -0.88 3.24 -7.47
CA GLN A 76 0.14 2.26 -7.11
C GLN A 76 0.01 1.02 -7.98
N ASN A 77 1.13 0.39 -8.30
CA ASN A 77 1.19 -0.92 -8.95
C ASN A 77 1.64 -1.97 -7.94
N PHE A 78 0.73 -2.38 -7.05
CA PHE A 78 1.03 -3.23 -5.90
C PHE A 78 1.74 -4.54 -6.24
N GLU A 79 1.45 -5.15 -7.39
CA GLU A 79 2.12 -6.36 -7.86
C GLU A 79 3.57 -6.06 -8.23
N LYS A 80 3.77 -5.10 -9.14
CA LYS A 80 5.08 -4.69 -9.63
C LYS A 80 5.94 -4.13 -8.50
N ASP A 81 5.38 -3.22 -7.68
CA ASP A 81 6.07 -2.58 -6.57
C ASP A 81 6.60 -3.62 -5.56
N THR A 82 5.79 -4.63 -5.24
CA THR A 82 6.21 -5.72 -4.34
C THR A 82 7.31 -6.56 -4.97
N TYR A 83 7.16 -6.94 -6.24
CA TYR A 83 8.18 -7.70 -6.95
C TYR A 83 9.52 -6.95 -7.02
N GLU A 84 9.50 -5.72 -7.52
CA GLU A 84 10.71 -4.91 -7.70
C GLU A 84 11.41 -4.57 -6.37
N ALA A 85 10.63 -4.32 -5.30
CA ALA A 85 11.18 -4.08 -3.97
C ALA A 85 11.91 -5.31 -3.43
N LEU A 86 11.37 -6.52 -3.65
CA LEU A 86 12.02 -7.76 -3.26
C LEU A 86 13.27 -8.05 -4.09
N VAL A 87 13.26 -7.74 -5.40
CA VAL A 87 14.45 -7.80 -6.25
C VAL A 87 15.52 -6.83 -5.76
N TYR A 88 15.15 -5.60 -5.43
CA TYR A 88 16.08 -4.61 -4.87
C TYR A 88 16.68 -5.07 -3.53
N GLY A 89 15.89 -5.73 -2.68
CA GLY A 89 16.32 -6.29 -1.39
C GLY A 89 16.91 -7.69 -1.46
N LEU A 90 17.12 -8.28 -2.64
CA LEU A 90 17.47 -9.70 -2.81
C LEU A 90 18.71 -10.13 -2.04
N GLU A 91 19.76 -9.30 -1.99
CA GLU A 91 20.99 -9.64 -1.26
C GLU A 91 20.75 -9.86 0.24
N TYR A 92 19.83 -9.11 0.85
CA TYR A 92 19.44 -9.25 2.25
C TYR A 92 18.54 -10.46 2.47
N LEU A 93 17.78 -10.87 1.45
CA LEU A 93 16.86 -11.99 1.50
C LEU A 93 17.54 -13.35 1.36
N ARG A 94 18.70 -13.45 0.70
CA ARG A 94 19.38 -14.72 0.39
C ARG A 94 19.73 -15.60 1.59
N LYS A 95 19.81 -15.03 2.79
CA LYS A 95 20.05 -15.78 4.04
C LYS A 95 18.81 -16.50 4.57
N TYR A 96 17.64 -16.20 4.01
CA TYR A 96 16.36 -16.79 4.40
C TYR A 96 15.89 -17.80 3.34
N ARG A 97 14.89 -18.61 3.72
CA ARG A 97 14.36 -19.68 2.86
C ARG A 97 12.93 -19.47 2.44
N ARG A 98 12.14 -18.80 3.29
CA ARG A 98 10.70 -18.68 3.12
C ARG A 98 10.24 -17.26 3.34
N ILE A 99 9.38 -16.77 2.45
CA ILE A 99 8.76 -15.45 2.59
C ILE A 99 7.25 -15.64 2.78
N ILE A 100 6.72 -15.01 3.83
CA ILE A 100 5.36 -15.19 4.31
C ILE A 100 4.64 -13.85 4.22
N MET A 101 3.66 -13.73 3.31
CA MET A 101 2.76 -12.59 3.28
C MET A 101 1.75 -12.72 4.42
N VAL A 102 1.66 -11.68 5.25
CA VAL A 102 0.70 -11.58 6.35
C VAL A 102 -0.31 -10.50 6.02
N GLN A 103 -1.46 -10.90 5.54
CA GLN A 103 -2.52 -9.98 5.10
C GLN A 103 -3.88 -10.61 5.38
N LYS A 104 -4.67 -10.00 6.25
CA LYS A 104 -5.93 -10.56 6.74
C LYS A 104 -7.12 -10.18 5.87
N ASP A 105 -7.14 -8.98 5.34
CA ASP A 105 -8.37 -8.38 4.83
C ASP A 105 -8.42 -8.40 3.30
N VAL A 106 -9.59 -8.75 2.77
CA VAL A 106 -9.93 -8.58 1.35
C VAL A 106 -9.96 -7.11 0.90
N LYS A 107 -9.96 -6.17 1.84
CA LYS A 107 -9.85 -4.73 1.57
C LYS A 107 -8.46 -4.32 1.11
N GLU A 108 -7.44 -5.03 1.59
CA GLU A 108 -6.06 -4.79 1.18
C GLU A 108 -5.79 -5.32 -0.24
N PRO A 109 -4.89 -4.69 -1.01
CA PRO A 109 -4.53 -5.16 -2.35
C PRO A 109 -3.95 -6.57 -2.34
N VAL A 110 -4.67 -7.53 -2.93
CA VAL A 110 -4.20 -8.93 -3.06
C VAL A 110 -3.04 -9.04 -4.06
N GLU A 111 -2.89 -8.06 -4.91
CA GLU A 111 -1.84 -7.92 -5.92
C GLU A 111 -0.44 -7.92 -5.29
N ARG A 112 -0.30 -7.45 -4.04
CA ARG A 112 0.95 -7.58 -3.26
C ARG A 112 1.39 -9.04 -3.14
N ASN A 113 0.43 -9.94 -2.85
CA ASN A 113 0.72 -11.36 -2.76
C ASN A 113 1.04 -11.99 -4.12
N THR A 114 0.47 -11.47 -5.20
CA THR A 114 0.82 -11.91 -6.56
C THR A 114 2.26 -11.56 -6.88
N GLY A 115 2.69 -10.32 -6.63
CA GLY A 115 4.08 -9.89 -6.82
C GLY A 115 5.07 -10.71 -5.98
N LEU A 116 4.74 -10.98 -4.71
CA LEU A 116 5.55 -11.85 -3.87
C LEU A 116 5.66 -13.27 -4.44
N ARG A 117 4.55 -13.86 -4.88
CA ARG A 117 4.53 -15.22 -5.43
C ARG A 117 5.39 -15.33 -6.69
N ILE A 118 5.33 -14.34 -7.59
CA ILE A 118 6.17 -14.28 -8.80
C ILE A 118 7.64 -14.21 -8.38
N PHE A 119 8.00 -13.29 -7.48
CA PHE A 119 9.37 -13.18 -6.97
C PHE A 119 9.88 -14.49 -6.36
N CYS A 120 9.08 -15.16 -5.53
CA CYS A 120 9.47 -16.42 -4.92
C CYS A 120 9.71 -17.53 -5.95
N THR A 121 8.93 -17.53 -7.04
CA THR A 121 9.12 -18.47 -8.16
C THR A 121 10.43 -18.19 -8.89
N ASP A 122 10.72 -16.93 -9.20
CA ASP A 122 11.89 -16.53 -10.00
C ASP A 122 13.22 -16.70 -9.25
N TYR A 123 13.20 -16.56 -7.93
CA TYR A 123 14.40 -16.59 -7.07
C TYR A 123 14.48 -17.78 -6.11
N ASP A 124 13.63 -18.79 -6.29
CA ASP A 124 13.63 -20.06 -5.54
C ASP A 124 13.41 -19.91 -4.03
N PHE A 125 12.48 -19.03 -3.64
CA PHE A 125 12.00 -18.92 -2.25
C PHE A 125 10.71 -19.69 -2.06
N VAL A 126 10.52 -20.25 -0.86
CA VAL A 126 9.23 -20.83 -0.48
C VAL A 126 8.24 -19.72 -0.14
N HIS A 127 7.14 -19.65 -0.88
CA HIS A 127 6.07 -18.69 -0.65
C HIS A 127 4.99 -19.23 0.30
N HIS A 128 4.56 -18.42 1.25
CA HIS A 128 3.37 -18.65 2.07
C HIS A 128 2.50 -17.41 2.19
N TYR A 129 1.20 -17.64 2.40
CA TYR A 129 0.22 -16.60 2.68
C TYR A 129 -0.55 -16.97 3.95
N ILE A 130 -0.66 -16.03 4.90
CA ILE A 130 -1.40 -16.20 6.15
C ILE A 130 -2.22 -14.95 6.47
N GLY A 131 -3.33 -15.14 7.17
CA GLY A 131 -4.20 -14.01 7.56
C GLY A 131 -3.73 -13.23 8.79
N THR A 132 -2.88 -13.81 9.65
CA THR A 132 -2.40 -13.16 10.88
C THR A 132 -1.17 -13.87 11.45
N THR A 133 -0.36 -13.14 12.20
CA THR A 133 0.78 -13.66 12.95
C THR A 133 0.42 -14.14 14.35
N ARG A 134 -0.81 -13.90 14.78
CA ARG A 134 -1.27 -14.21 16.13
C ARG A 134 -1.11 -15.71 16.44
N ASN A 135 -0.44 -16.03 17.58
CA ASN A 135 -0.18 -17.39 18.05
C ASN A 135 0.61 -18.26 17.03
N ARG A 136 1.43 -17.64 16.19
CA ARG A 136 2.29 -18.34 15.24
C ARG A 136 3.69 -18.51 15.78
N THR A 137 4.23 -19.73 15.69
CA THR A 137 5.65 -19.98 15.96
C THR A 137 6.48 -19.48 14.78
N ILE A 138 7.48 -18.65 15.07
CA ILE A 138 8.46 -18.19 14.10
C ILE A 138 9.48 -19.30 13.90
N LYS A 139 9.86 -19.59 12.68
CA LYS A 139 10.93 -20.53 12.36
C LYS A 139 12.14 -19.76 11.85
N GLU A 140 13.31 -20.28 12.19
CA GLU A 140 14.57 -19.75 11.63
C GLU A 140 14.55 -19.82 10.10
N GLY A 141 14.99 -18.74 9.45
CA GLY A 141 14.97 -18.59 8.01
C GLY A 141 13.63 -18.13 7.42
N ASP A 142 12.65 -17.73 8.24
CA ASP A 142 11.43 -17.07 7.77
C ASP A 142 11.62 -15.57 7.56
N VAL A 143 10.97 -15.01 6.55
CA VAL A 143 10.74 -13.56 6.40
C VAL A 143 9.25 -13.29 6.40
N PHE A 144 8.79 -12.40 7.25
CA PHE A 144 7.40 -11.97 7.32
C PHE A 144 7.22 -10.61 6.65
N MET A 145 6.40 -10.55 5.60
CA MET A 145 5.91 -9.31 5.03
C MET A 145 4.57 -8.96 5.68
N VAL A 146 4.56 -7.98 6.57
CA VAL A 146 3.37 -7.65 7.37
C VAL A 146 2.74 -6.34 6.91
N VAL A 147 1.42 -6.35 6.69
CA VAL A 147 0.67 -5.17 6.28
C VAL A 147 0.15 -4.39 7.49
N SER A 148 -0.29 -5.09 8.53
CA SER A 148 -0.90 -4.52 9.73
C SER A 148 0.12 -4.30 10.84
N ASP A 149 0.09 -3.12 11.49
CA ASP A 149 0.93 -2.86 12.68
C ASP A 149 0.58 -3.79 13.85
N ARG A 150 -0.66 -4.28 13.93
CA ARG A 150 -1.05 -5.29 14.93
C ARG A 150 -0.29 -6.58 14.71
N ASP A 151 -0.22 -7.08 13.48
CA ASP A 151 0.52 -8.30 13.15
C ASP A 151 2.03 -8.11 13.36
N LEU A 152 2.57 -6.92 13.10
CA LEU A 152 3.95 -6.57 13.42
C LEU A 152 4.23 -6.68 14.92
N VAL A 153 3.36 -6.12 15.76
CA VAL A 153 3.50 -6.18 17.24
C VAL A 153 3.35 -7.60 17.73
N ASP A 154 2.38 -8.37 17.23
CA ASP A 154 2.20 -9.76 17.62
C ASP A 154 3.42 -10.62 17.23
N LEU A 155 4.01 -10.37 16.06
CA LEU A 155 5.23 -11.04 15.61
C LEU A 155 6.43 -10.73 16.52
N LEU A 156 6.63 -9.46 16.88
CA LEU A 156 7.72 -9.05 17.78
C LEU A 156 7.55 -9.64 19.20
N LYS A 157 6.32 -9.74 19.70
CA LYS A 157 6.05 -10.42 20.98
C LYS A 157 6.39 -11.92 20.91
N GLN A 158 6.03 -12.60 19.82
CA GLN A 158 6.39 -14.01 19.63
C GLN A 158 7.91 -14.20 19.52
N ALA A 159 8.59 -13.31 18.78
CA ALA A 159 10.04 -13.32 18.68
C ALA A 159 10.72 -13.18 20.05
N ALA A 160 10.23 -12.26 20.89
CA ALA A 160 10.74 -12.08 22.25
C ALA A 160 10.55 -13.35 23.12
N LEU A 161 9.40 -14.02 23.03
CA LEU A 161 9.15 -15.28 23.75
C LEU A 161 10.07 -16.41 23.29
N GLN A 162 10.42 -16.44 22.00
CA GLN A 162 11.33 -17.44 21.41
C GLN A 162 12.82 -17.04 21.52
N GLN A 163 13.13 -15.87 22.07
CA GLN A 163 14.47 -15.28 22.11
C GLN A 163 15.08 -15.08 20.71
N PHE A 164 14.24 -14.83 19.71
CA PHE A 164 14.62 -14.54 18.34
C PHE A 164 14.76 -13.04 18.12
N THR A 165 15.75 -12.65 17.32
CA THR A 165 16.03 -11.26 16.96
C THR A 165 15.75 -11.06 15.47
N PRO A 166 14.90 -10.08 15.10
CA PRO A 166 14.70 -9.72 13.69
C PRO A 166 16.04 -9.37 13.02
N GLY A 167 16.21 -9.83 11.79
CA GLY A 167 17.44 -9.65 11.02
C GLY A 167 18.52 -10.71 11.27
N LYS A 168 18.34 -11.58 12.28
CA LYS A 168 19.22 -12.71 12.59
C LYS A 168 18.54 -14.04 12.27
N GLU A 169 17.70 -14.53 13.19
CA GLU A 169 17.02 -15.82 13.05
C GLU A 169 15.89 -15.75 12.01
N PHE A 170 15.25 -14.59 11.88
CA PHE A 170 14.16 -14.36 10.94
C PHE A 170 14.16 -12.88 10.45
N GLY A 171 13.44 -12.61 9.36
CA GLY A 171 13.33 -11.27 8.79
C GLY A 171 11.93 -10.68 8.92
N ILE A 172 11.86 -9.34 8.92
CA ILE A 172 10.61 -8.58 8.85
C ILE A 172 10.72 -7.50 7.78
N ILE A 173 9.72 -7.46 6.89
CA ILE A 173 9.42 -6.33 6.01
C ILE A 173 8.01 -5.85 6.38
N SER A 174 7.84 -4.60 6.78
CA SER A 174 6.53 -4.04 7.10
C SER A 174 6.08 -3.06 6.01
N TYR A 175 4.78 -3.09 5.65
CA TYR A 175 4.22 -2.10 4.73
C TYR A 175 4.01 -0.76 5.42
N ASN A 176 4.27 0.30 4.63
CA ASN A 176 4.20 1.70 4.99
C ASN A 176 5.18 2.10 6.11
N ASP A 177 6.04 3.05 5.79
CA ASP A 177 7.02 3.56 6.74
C ASP A 177 6.41 4.54 7.71
N THR A 178 6.89 4.49 8.96
CA THR A 178 6.53 5.44 10.01
C THR A 178 7.73 5.70 10.91
N PRO A 179 7.82 6.88 11.57
CA PRO A 179 8.90 7.16 12.52
C PRO A 179 9.05 6.11 13.62
N LEU A 180 7.94 5.48 14.05
CA LEU A 180 7.99 4.42 15.05
C LEU A 180 8.75 3.19 14.55
N LYS A 181 8.61 2.82 13.28
CA LYS A 181 9.29 1.66 12.68
C LYS A 181 10.80 1.87 12.55
N GLU A 182 11.27 3.10 12.55
CA GLU A 182 12.71 3.40 12.53
C GLU A 182 13.41 2.97 13.82
N ILE A 183 12.72 3.04 14.95
CA ILE A 183 13.29 2.73 16.27
C ILE A 183 12.86 1.37 16.83
N LEU A 184 11.72 0.84 16.39
CA LEU A 184 11.18 -0.43 16.88
C LEU A 184 12.12 -1.59 16.56
N ALA A 185 12.49 -2.40 17.58
CA ALA A 185 13.40 -3.53 17.46
C ALA A 185 14.75 -3.19 16.78
N GLY A 186 15.21 -1.98 16.91
CA GLY A 186 16.45 -1.49 16.28
C GLY A 186 16.29 -1.07 14.80
N GLY A 187 15.07 -0.98 14.31
CA GLY A 187 14.69 -0.57 12.97
C GLY A 187 14.06 -1.68 12.13
N ILE A 188 12.80 -1.46 11.74
CA ILE A 188 12.04 -2.36 10.88
C ILE A 188 12.23 -1.95 9.43
N THR A 189 12.65 -2.89 8.58
CA THR A 189 12.67 -2.71 7.12
C THR A 189 11.25 -2.50 6.62
N THR A 190 11.05 -1.47 5.77
CA THR A 190 9.72 -1.13 5.28
C THR A 190 9.67 -1.02 3.77
N LEU A 191 8.62 -1.58 3.17
CA LEU A 191 8.19 -1.27 1.81
C LEU A 191 7.07 -0.22 1.91
N SER A 192 7.32 0.97 1.41
CA SER A 192 6.42 2.10 1.58
C SER A 192 6.09 2.79 0.27
N THR A 193 4.83 3.12 0.09
CA THR A 193 4.40 4.12 -0.88
C THR A 193 5.03 5.47 -0.54
N ASP A 194 5.52 6.19 -1.54
CA ASP A 194 5.90 7.60 -1.35
C ASP A 194 4.64 8.48 -1.34
N PHE A 195 4.02 8.59 -0.15
CA PHE A 195 2.81 9.40 0.04
C PHE A 195 3.06 10.90 -0.17
N ASN A 196 4.27 11.39 0.06
CA ASN A 196 4.63 12.78 -0.18
C ASN A 196 4.65 13.07 -1.69
N GLN A 197 5.28 12.19 -2.47
CA GLN A 197 5.29 12.32 -3.92
C GLN A 197 3.88 12.14 -4.50
N MET A 198 3.09 11.19 -3.99
CA MET A 198 1.70 11.00 -4.37
C MET A 198 0.88 12.30 -4.23
N GLY A 199 1.00 12.95 -3.08
CA GLY A 199 0.32 14.22 -2.82
C GLY A 199 0.78 15.35 -3.74
N LYS A 200 2.09 15.48 -3.99
CA LYS A 200 2.66 16.49 -4.91
C LYS A 200 2.20 16.24 -6.35
N THR A 201 2.24 15.00 -6.80
CA THR A 201 1.82 14.61 -8.14
C THR A 201 0.34 14.89 -8.34
N MET A 202 -0.51 14.52 -7.38
CA MET A 202 -1.94 14.82 -7.43
C MET A 202 -2.20 16.34 -7.46
N ALA A 203 -1.52 17.12 -6.62
CA ALA A 203 -1.64 18.57 -6.63
C ALA A 203 -1.25 19.19 -8.00
N SER A 204 -0.22 18.64 -8.65
CA SER A 204 0.17 19.03 -10.00
C SER A 204 -0.91 18.70 -11.03
N LEU A 205 -1.54 17.52 -10.95
CA LEU A 205 -2.61 17.12 -11.86
C LEU A 205 -3.85 18.00 -11.74
N LEU A 206 -4.20 18.47 -10.53
CA LEU A 206 -5.34 19.37 -10.31
C LEU A 206 -5.25 20.66 -11.15
N ASN A 207 -4.05 21.07 -11.51
CA ASN A 207 -3.79 22.29 -12.31
C ASN A 207 -3.61 22.00 -13.80
N LYS A 208 -3.65 20.73 -14.23
CA LYS A 208 -3.49 20.32 -15.64
C LYS A 208 -4.85 20.12 -16.31
N LYS A 209 -4.88 20.39 -17.64
CA LYS A 209 -6.05 20.11 -18.49
C LYS A 209 -5.98 18.74 -19.18
N SER A 210 -4.79 18.13 -19.24
CA SER A 210 -4.58 16.82 -19.85
C SER A 210 -4.95 15.69 -18.90
N ILE A 211 -5.52 14.62 -19.42
CA ILE A 211 -5.75 13.39 -18.66
C ILE A 211 -4.45 12.58 -18.65
N GLU A 212 -3.92 12.31 -17.46
CA GLU A 212 -2.68 11.58 -17.26
C GLU A 212 -2.88 10.45 -16.26
N THR A 213 -2.26 9.30 -16.50
CA THR A 213 -2.13 8.20 -15.52
C THR A 213 -0.68 8.12 -15.09
N ILE A 214 -0.42 8.37 -13.81
CA ILE A 214 0.93 8.40 -13.24
C ILE A 214 1.05 7.30 -12.20
N GLU A 215 2.05 6.43 -12.37
CA GLU A 215 2.43 5.42 -11.38
C GLU A 215 3.21 6.10 -10.25
N ASN A 216 2.79 5.88 -9.02
CA ASN A 216 3.43 6.48 -7.85
C ASN A 216 4.68 5.70 -7.45
N PRO A 217 5.78 6.35 -7.08
CA PRO A 217 6.98 5.66 -6.61
C PRO A 217 6.78 4.99 -5.25
N TRP A 218 7.59 3.97 -5.02
CA TRP A 218 7.74 3.25 -3.76
C TRP A 218 9.17 3.36 -3.23
N ASN A 219 9.37 3.06 -1.94
CA ASN A 219 10.68 3.00 -1.28
C ASN A 219 10.81 1.71 -0.47
N LEU A 220 11.94 1.02 -0.60
CA LEU A 220 12.34 -0.04 0.32
C LEU A 220 13.42 0.51 1.26
N ASN A 221 13.05 0.76 2.51
CA ASN A 221 13.95 1.26 3.55
C ASN A 221 14.54 0.07 4.29
N ILE A 222 15.74 -0.36 3.91
CA ILE A 222 16.44 -1.46 4.57
C ILE A 222 16.91 -1.02 5.95
N ARG A 223 16.57 -1.82 6.98
CA ARG A 223 16.96 -1.63 8.38
C ARG A 223 17.35 -2.97 9.00
N LYS A 224 17.60 -2.98 10.32
CA LYS A 224 18.14 -4.15 11.03
C LYS A 224 17.25 -5.39 11.04
N SER A 225 15.98 -5.27 10.69
CA SER A 225 15.05 -6.40 10.72
C SER A 225 15.11 -7.32 9.50
N LEU A 226 15.98 -6.99 8.51
CA LEU A 226 16.19 -7.82 7.32
C LEU A 226 17.65 -8.15 7.12
#